data_d59cf7d76c0b29922dfcce79d2a44983
#
_entry.id   d59cf7d76c0b29922dfcce79d2a44983
#
_cell.length_a   1.000
_cell.length_b   1.000
_cell.length_c   1.000
_cell.angle_alpha   90.00
_cell.angle_beta   90.00
_cell.angle_gamma   90.00
#
_symmetry.space_group_name_H-M   'P 1'
#
loop_
_entity.id
_entity.type
_entity.pdbx_description
1 polymer ?
#
loop_
_entity_poly.entity_id
_entity_poly.type
_entity_poly.pdbx_seq_one_letter_code
_entity_poly.pdbx_strand_id
1 'polypeptide(L)'
;AVAAAVERETARLADSFATGNALREGWPVAIVGATNAGKSTLLNALLQDDRAIVSDVHGTTRDVVEDTFVLGGVLFRFIDTAGLRDTTDRVEQMGIERSRRQLQLARTVIFVVDVNCAESQLAALSDEVFGARTEGRVIVAVNKADCLQRDGEDDALSSARRAAVEAAVREAARARNVDPQVLFLSAKEGEGVAELCRTLMETAAAAQETEGDVVVTNARHYAALSAALDDVRRVRQGLQSGLSGDFVAQDLRECLHHLAEITGGEVTTDEVLGTIFKNFCVGK
;
A
#
# COMPACT_ATOMS: atom_id res chain seq x y z
N ALA A 1 -14.48 -25.75 -10.67
CA ALA A 1 -13.00 -25.77 -10.63
C ALA A 1 -12.42 -24.72 -11.57
N VAL A 2 -12.74 -24.73 -12.88
CA VAL A 2 -12.17 -23.82 -13.90
C VAL A 2 -12.51 -22.36 -13.61
N ALA A 3 -13.78 -21.99 -13.40
CA ALA A 3 -14.20 -20.62 -13.12
C ALA A 3 -13.46 -20.02 -11.90
N ALA A 4 -13.25 -20.82 -10.83
CA ALA A 4 -12.50 -20.36 -9.66
C ALA A 4 -11.01 -20.17 -9.93
N ALA A 5 -10.43 -20.91 -10.87
CA ALA A 5 -9.03 -20.71 -11.28
C ALA A 5 -8.88 -19.43 -12.11
N VAL A 6 -9.80 -19.19 -13.04
CA VAL A 6 -9.83 -17.96 -13.85
C VAL A 6 -10.04 -16.74 -12.95
N GLU A 7 -11.01 -16.80 -12.04
CA GLU A 7 -11.27 -15.71 -11.08
C GLU A 7 -10.02 -15.36 -10.26
N ARG A 8 -9.34 -16.36 -9.72
CA ARG A 8 -8.13 -16.14 -8.92
C ARG A 8 -7.00 -15.50 -9.74
N GLU A 9 -6.80 -15.96 -10.97
CA GLU A 9 -5.74 -15.43 -11.83
C GLU A 9 -6.07 -14.02 -12.33
N THR A 10 -7.32 -13.75 -12.70
CA THR A 10 -7.77 -12.42 -13.10
C THR A 10 -7.69 -11.44 -11.92
N ALA A 11 -8.05 -11.86 -10.70
CA ALA A 11 -7.90 -11.06 -9.49
C ALA A 11 -6.42 -10.74 -9.23
N ARG A 12 -5.52 -11.74 -9.30
CA ARG A 12 -4.08 -11.55 -9.12
C ARG A 12 -3.53 -10.52 -10.10
N LEU A 13 -3.90 -10.59 -11.38
CA LEU A 13 -3.46 -9.63 -12.39
C LEU A 13 -4.05 -8.24 -12.18
N ALA A 14 -5.30 -8.13 -11.77
CA ALA A 14 -5.91 -6.83 -11.44
C ALA A 14 -5.25 -6.21 -10.21
N ASP A 15 -4.98 -6.99 -9.16
CA ASP A 15 -4.33 -6.53 -7.94
C ASP A 15 -2.89 -6.06 -8.21
N SER A 16 -2.18 -6.69 -9.16
CA SER A 16 -0.83 -6.28 -9.57
C SER A 16 -0.77 -4.87 -10.16
N PHE A 17 -1.89 -4.35 -10.70
CA PHE A 17 -1.95 -2.99 -11.24
C PHE A 17 -1.64 -1.93 -10.17
N ALA A 18 -2.13 -2.11 -8.95
CA ALA A 18 -1.91 -1.12 -7.90
C ALA A 18 -0.41 -1.00 -7.56
N THR A 19 0.33 -2.12 -7.56
CA THR A 19 1.79 -2.12 -7.37
C THR A 19 2.51 -1.60 -8.61
N GLY A 20 2.15 -2.06 -9.79
CA GLY A 20 2.74 -1.57 -11.04
C GLY A 20 2.55 -0.07 -11.26
N ASN A 21 1.38 0.44 -10.94
CA ASN A 21 1.11 1.87 -10.99
C ASN A 21 1.87 2.64 -9.90
N ALA A 22 1.95 2.10 -8.69
CA ALA A 22 2.72 2.69 -7.60
C ALA A 22 4.21 2.79 -7.94
N LEU A 23 4.78 1.79 -8.62
CA LEU A 23 6.17 1.83 -9.06
C LEU A 23 6.41 2.85 -10.17
N ARG A 24 5.45 3.00 -11.09
CA ARG A 24 5.55 3.95 -12.21
C ARG A 24 5.30 5.39 -11.79
N GLU A 25 4.29 5.63 -10.94
CA GLU A 25 3.86 6.97 -10.51
C GLU A 25 4.50 7.39 -9.18
N GLY A 26 5.26 6.52 -8.57
CA GLY A 26 5.88 6.68 -7.26
C GLY A 26 5.15 5.88 -6.17
N TRP A 27 5.94 5.17 -5.36
CA TRP A 27 5.45 4.37 -4.23
C TRP A 27 4.81 5.26 -3.17
N PRO A 28 3.50 5.17 -2.93
CA PRO A 28 2.80 6.11 -2.07
C PRO A 28 3.07 5.80 -0.59
N VAL A 29 3.60 6.79 0.12
CA VAL A 29 3.93 6.73 1.55
C VAL A 29 3.13 7.78 2.30
N ALA A 30 2.45 7.40 3.38
CA ALA A 30 1.85 8.33 4.31
C ALA A 30 2.69 8.44 5.59
N ILE A 31 2.88 9.67 6.07
CA ILE A 31 3.48 9.95 7.38
C ILE A 31 2.39 10.43 8.31
N VAL A 32 2.06 9.63 9.32
CA VAL A 32 1.01 9.92 10.29
C VAL A 32 1.56 9.90 11.72
N GLY A 33 0.87 10.52 12.64
CA GLY A 33 1.29 10.59 14.05
C GLY A 33 0.77 11.86 14.72
N ALA A 34 0.89 11.92 16.03
CA ALA A 34 0.44 13.05 16.84
C ALA A 34 1.13 14.38 16.47
N THR A 35 0.53 15.48 16.90
CA THR A 35 1.18 16.80 16.82
C THR A 35 2.50 16.75 17.61
N ASN A 36 3.55 17.36 17.07
CA ASN A 36 4.90 17.39 17.65
C ASN A 36 5.62 16.02 17.78
N ALA A 37 5.12 14.94 17.18
CA ALA A 37 5.83 13.67 17.11
C ALA A 37 7.10 13.76 16.23
N GLY A 38 7.23 14.82 15.41
CA GLY A 38 8.40 15.05 14.57
C GLY A 38 8.24 14.65 13.11
N LYS A 39 6.99 14.58 12.62
CA LYS A 39 6.67 14.20 11.23
C LYS A 39 7.37 15.07 10.18
N SER A 40 7.29 16.40 10.31
CA SER A 40 7.92 17.36 9.38
C SER A 40 9.44 17.27 9.44
N THR A 41 10.01 17.06 10.63
CA THR A 41 11.46 16.87 10.80
C THR A 41 11.91 15.57 10.12
N LEU A 42 11.12 14.49 10.27
CA LEU A 42 11.41 13.21 9.62
C LEU A 42 11.31 13.32 8.09
N LEU A 43 10.28 13.98 7.58
CA LEU A 43 10.14 14.21 6.14
C LEU A 43 11.37 14.97 5.60
N ASN A 44 11.77 16.04 6.27
CA ASN A 44 12.95 16.81 5.87
C ASN A 44 14.24 15.97 5.92
N ALA A 45 14.39 15.13 6.95
CA ALA A 45 15.55 14.24 7.07
C ALA A 45 15.59 13.20 5.94
N LEU A 46 14.43 12.65 5.54
CA LEU A 46 14.32 11.73 4.40
C LEU A 46 14.64 12.41 3.06
N LEU A 47 14.21 13.66 2.87
CA LEU A 47 14.47 14.43 1.65
C LEU A 47 15.92 14.94 1.56
N GLN A 48 16.62 15.06 2.69
CA GLN A 48 18.02 15.52 2.77
C GLN A 48 19.03 14.38 2.82
N ASP A 49 18.59 13.11 2.89
CA ASP A 49 19.50 11.96 2.88
C ASP A 49 20.26 11.92 1.54
N ASP A 50 21.58 11.80 1.58
CA ASP A 50 22.47 11.78 0.41
C ASP A 50 22.13 10.67 -0.61
N ARG A 51 21.34 9.69 -0.21
CA ARG A 51 20.85 8.59 -1.04
C ARG A 51 19.55 8.92 -1.75
N ALA A 52 18.87 10.01 -1.35
CA ALA A 52 17.63 10.47 -1.92
C ALA A 52 17.89 11.55 -2.98
N ILE A 53 17.52 11.30 -4.21
CA ILE A 53 17.52 12.33 -5.26
C ILE A 53 16.13 12.95 -5.28
N VAL A 54 16.02 14.19 -4.83
CA VAL A 54 14.75 14.95 -4.91
C VAL A 54 14.43 15.16 -6.40
N SER A 55 13.27 14.71 -6.81
CA SER A 55 12.80 14.90 -8.19
C SER A 55 11.98 16.19 -8.28
N ASP A 56 12.43 17.15 -9.09
CA ASP A 56 11.70 18.38 -9.40
C ASP A 56 10.48 18.17 -10.34
N VAL A 57 9.98 16.95 -10.45
CA VAL A 57 8.79 16.67 -11.26
C VAL A 57 7.56 17.18 -10.50
N HIS A 58 7.28 18.48 -10.67
CA HIS A 58 6.04 19.08 -10.21
C HIS A 58 4.89 18.46 -11.00
N GLY A 59 4.03 17.70 -10.31
CA GLY A 59 2.77 17.22 -10.87
C GLY A 59 1.92 18.40 -11.35
N THR A 60 1.40 18.33 -12.58
CA THR A 60 0.65 19.38 -13.28
C THR A 60 -0.78 19.62 -12.76
N THR A 61 -1.12 19.14 -11.57
CA THR A 61 -2.45 19.33 -10.98
C THR A 61 -2.38 20.20 -9.73
N ARG A 62 -3.08 21.32 -9.78
CA ARG A 62 -3.05 22.48 -8.86
C ARG A 62 -3.49 22.24 -7.40
N ASP A 63 -3.84 21.01 -6.99
CA ASP A 63 -4.56 20.81 -5.73
C ASP A 63 -3.88 19.87 -4.70
N VAL A 64 -2.74 19.23 -5.02
CA VAL A 64 -2.05 18.33 -4.08
C VAL A 64 -0.55 18.59 -4.10
N VAL A 65 -0.01 19.08 -2.99
CA VAL A 65 1.44 19.22 -2.80
C VAL A 65 1.97 17.88 -2.35
N GLU A 66 2.61 17.16 -3.25
CA GLU A 66 3.27 15.89 -2.99
C GLU A 66 4.78 16.07 -3.09
N ASP A 67 5.51 15.59 -2.09
CA ASP A 67 6.97 15.53 -2.14
C ASP A 67 7.40 14.17 -2.66
N THR A 68 8.32 14.16 -3.62
CA THR A 68 8.83 12.94 -4.21
C THR A 68 10.34 12.85 -4.04
N PHE A 69 10.83 11.64 -3.84
CA PHE A 69 12.26 11.36 -3.80
C PHE A 69 12.57 9.97 -4.37
N VAL A 70 13.74 9.81 -4.97
CA VAL A 70 14.21 8.52 -5.50
C VAL A 70 15.18 7.92 -4.52
N LEU A 71 14.91 6.69 -4.08
CA LEU A 71 15.75 5.93 -3.18
C LEU A 71 16.00 4.53 -3.75
N GLY A 72 17.26 4.18 -4.00
CA GLY A 72 17.61 2.87 -4.58
C GLY A 72 17.00 2.61 -5.96
N GLY A 73 16.73 3.67 -6.73
CA GLY A 73 16.09 3.56 -8.05
C GLY A 73 14.56 3.48 -8.01
N VAL A 74 13.93 3.47 -6.84
CA VAL A 74 12.48 3.50 -6.67
C VAL A 74 12.04 4.92 -6.35
N LEU A 75 11.05 5.43 -7.09
CA LEU A 75 10.41 6.70 -6.81
C LEU A 75 9.41 6.52 -5.66
N PHE A 76 9.61 7.25 -4.57
CA PHE A 76 8.67 7.34 -3.45
C PHE A 76 7.93 8.67 -3.50
N ARG A 77 6.66 8.66 -3.14
CA ARG A 77 5.76 9.80 -3.15
C ARG A 77 5.08 9.95 -1.81
N PHE A 78 5.35 11.04 -1.11
CA PHE A 78 4.66 11.36 0.14
C PHE A 78 3.30 11.96 -0.14
N ILE A 79 2.25 11.36 0.39
CA ILE A 79 0.88 11.79 0.18
C ILE A 79 0.55 12.94 1.15
N ASP A 80 0.02 14.04 0.61
CA ASP A 80 -0.51 15.20 1.36
C ASP A 80 0.48 15.81 2.37
N THR A 81 1.63 16.23 1.86
CA THR A 81 2.67 16.88 2.67
C THR A 81 2.32 18.31 3.07
N ALA A 82 1.26 18.91 2.51
CA ALA A 82 0.83 20.26 2.88
C ALA A 82 0.52 20.39 4.37
N GLY A 83 -0.15 19.39 4.96
CA GLY A 83 -0.40 19.34 6.40
C GLY A 83 0.84 19.11 7.27
N LEU A 84 1.96 18.70 6.67
CA LEU A 84 3.24 18.53 7.37
C LEU A 84 4.09 19.81 7.35
N ARG A 85 3.87 20.71 6.41
CA ARG A 85 4.61 21.98 6.26
C ARG A 85 3.97 23.13 7.01
N ASP A 86 2.63 23.14 7.16
CA ASP A 86 1.90 24.19 7.86
C ASP A 86 1.79 23.87 9.36
N THR A 87 2.72 24.41 10.14
CA THR A 87 2.81 24.21 11.61
C THR A 87 1.95 25.21 12.41
N THR A 88 0.94 25.83 11.82
CA THR A 88 0.06 26.78 12.53
C THR A 88 -1.23 26.14 13.01
N ASP A 89 -1.42 26.17 14.30
CA ASP A 89 -2.49 25.74 15.22
C ASP A 89 -3.96 25.98 14.78
N ARG A 90 -4.37 25.52 13.62
CA ARG A 90 -5.81 25.50 13.31
C ARG A 90 -6.16 24.22 12.56
N VAL A 91 -6.93 23.35 13.19
CA VAL A 91 -7.68 22.25 12.56
C VAL A 91 -7.35 20.85 13.12
N GLU A 92 -7.67 20.63 14.37
CA GLU A 92 -7.67 19.28 14.95
C GLU A 92 -8.77 18.37 14.33
N GLN A 93 -9.91 18.90 13.95
CA GLN A 93 -11.02 18.10 13.41
C GLN A 93 -10.90 17.80 11.90
N MET A 94 -10.29 18.67 11.09
CA MET A 94 -9.98 18.37 9.68
C MET A 94 -8.79 17.39 9.54
N GLY A 95 -7.98 17.21 10.60
CA GLY A 95 -6.85 16.29 10.61
C GLY A 95 -7.26 14.83 10.50
N ILE A 96 -8.35 14.41 11.13
CA ILE A 96 -8.78 13.01 11.18
C ILE A 96 -9.27 12.50 9.82
N GLU A 97 -10.11 13.25 9.11
CA GLU A 97 -10.57 12.84 7.77
C GLU A 97 -9.43 12.84 6.74
N ARG A 98 -8.51 13.81 6.83
CA ARG A 98 -7.30 13.83 6.02
C ARG A 98 -6.42 12.62 6.28
N SER A 99 -6.15 12.31 7.53
CA SER A 99 -5.36 11.14 7.92
C SER A 99 -5.96 9.84 7.37
N ARG A 100 -7.28 9.66 7.46
CA ARG A 100 -7.96 8.48 6.92
C ARG A 100 -7.79 8.34 5.41
N ARG A 101 -7.92 9.44 4.68
CA ARG A 101 -7.71 9.44 3.22
C ARG A 101 -6.27 9.10 2.86
N GLN A 102 -5.29 9.65 3.59
CA GLN A 102 -3.88 9.34 3.41
C GLN A 102 -3.61 7.84 3.64
N LEU A 103 -4.14 7.29 4.74
CA LEU A 103 -4.00 5.88 5.09
C LEU A 103 -4.58 4.95 4.02
N GLN A 104 -5.69 5.32 3.38
CA GLN A 104 -6.32 4.53 2.33
C GLN A 104 -5.52 4.52 1.01
N LEU A 105 -4.83 5.62 0.70
CA LEU A 105 -4.08 5.78 -0.55
C LEU A 105 -2.63 5.29 -0.45
N ALA A 106 -2.08 5.19 0.77
CA ALA A 106 -0.70 4.81 0.96
C ALA A 106 -0.47 3.30 0.83
N ARG A 107 0.62 2.89 0.22
CA ARG A 107 1.14 1.52 0.22
C ARG A 107 2.02 1.23 1.44
N THR A 108 2.64 2.26 1.97
CA THR A 108 3.40 2.18 3.22
C THR A 108 2.96 3.31 4.13
N VAL A 109 2.75 3.00 5.40
CA VAL A 109 2.42 3.97 6.43
C VAL A 109 3.59 4.07 7.41
N ILE A 110 4.13 5.27 7.58
CA ILE A 110 5.09 5.58 8.63
C ILE A 110 4.32 6.22 9.79
N PHE A 111 4.10 5.45 10.84
CA PHE A 111 3.49 5.94 12.08
C PHE A 111 4.56 6.49 13.00
N VAL A 112 4.65 7.82 13.10
CA VAL A 112 5.64 8.52 13.90
C VAL A 112 5.13 8.67 15.33
N VAL A 113 5.86 8.14 16.29
CA VAL A 113 5.56 8.15 17.71
C VAL A 113 6.71 8.79 18.47
N ASP A 114 6.44 9.77 19.34
CA ASP A 114 7.45 10.36 20.22
C ASP A 114 7.74 9.38 21.37
N VAL A 115 9.00 8.99 21.53
CA VAL A 115 9.43 8.06 22.58
C VAL A 115 9.02 8.49 23.99
N ASN A 116 8.93 9.80 24.24
CA ASN A 116 8.56 10.34 25.57
C ASN A 116 7.05 10.28 25.85
N CYS A 117 6.23 10.12 24.81
CA CYS A 117 4.76 10.14 24.90
C CYS A 117 4.14 8.92 24.21
N ALA A 118 4.90 7.84 24.03
CA ALA A 118 4.51 6.70 23.20
C ALA A 118 3.18 6.08 23.62
N GLU A 119 2.98 5.79 24.90
CA GLU A 119 1.74 5.17 25.40
C GLU A 119 0.49 6.01 25.07
N SER A 120 0.54 7.32 25.34
CA SER A 120 -0.60 8.21 25.09
C SER A 120 -0.90 8.37 23.59
N GLN A 121 0.15 8.45 22.75
CA GLN A 121 -0.01 8.57 21.30
C GLN A 121 -0.51 7.27 20.66
N LEU A 122 -0.03 6.13 21.13
CA LEU A 122 -0.54 4.83 20.72
C LEU A 122 -2.01 4.67 21.12
N ALA A 123 -2.38 4.99 22.36
CA ALA A 123 -3.76 4.91 22.81
C ALA A 123 -4.71 5.79 21.99
N ALA A 124 -4.24 6.95 21.52
CA ALA A 124 -5.05 7.88 20.74
C ALA A 124 -5.20 7.52 19.27
N LEU A 125 -4.17 6.96 18.63
CA LEU A 125 -4.07 6.85 17.16
C LEU A 125 -3.93 5.44 16.62
N SER A 126 -3.59 4.44 17.45
CA SER A 126 -3.35 3.08 16.97
C SER A 126 -4.57 2.45 16.29
N ASP A 127 -5.75 2.71 16.81
CA ASP A 127 -7.01 2.19 16.25
C ASP A 127 -7.26 2.71 14.83
N GLU A 128 -6.94 3.96 14.58
CA GLU A 128 -7.07 4.56 13.26
C GLU A 128 -5.97 4.05 12.31
N VAL A 129 -4.73 4.03 12.75
CA VAL A 129 -3.58 3.65 11.92
C VAL A 129 -3.58 2.16 11.60
N PHE A 130 -3.79 1.30 12.59
CA PHE A 130 -3.80 -0.14 12.39
C PHE A 130 -5.15 -0.68 11.88
N GLY A 131 -6.25 0.06 12.13
CA GLY A 131 -7.59 -0.33 11.67
C GLY A 131 -7.92 0.09 10.25
N ALA A 132 -7.24 1.08 9.70
CA ALA A 132 -7.54 1.62 8.37
C ALA A 132 -7.08 0.72 7.21
N ARG A 133 -6.24 -0.30 7.47
CA ARG A 133 -5.56 -1.03 6.39
C ARG A 133 -5.49 -2.53 6.60
N THR A 134 -5.86 -3.23 5.52
CA THR A 134 -5.69 -4.67 5.34
C THR A 134 -4.48 -5.05 4.48
N GLU A 135 -3.94 -4.17 3.64
CA GLU A 135 -3.00 -4.55 2.57
C GLU A 135 -1.63 -3.85 2.58
N GLY A 136 -1.43 -2.81 3.39
CA GLY A 136 -0.15 -2.07 3.37
C GLY A 136 0.74 -2.36 4.58
N ARG A 137 2.05 -2.19 4.37
CA ARG A 137 3.01 -2.34 5.47
C ARG A 137 2.99 -1.10 6.37
N VAL A 138 2.94 -1.30 7.68
CA VAL A 138 3.06 -0.24 8.69
C VAL A 138 4.46 -0.29 9.29
N ILE A 139 5.15 0.86 9.28
CA ILE A 139 6.43 1.07 9.97
C ILE A 139 6.14 2.02 11.13
N VAL A 140 6.40 1.60 12.34
CA VAL A 140 6.32 2.48 13.51
C VAL A 140 7.69 3.10 13.76
N ALA A 141 7.81 4.38 13.45
CA ALA A 141 9.02 5.18 13.66
C ALA A 141 8.96 5.82 15.05
N VAL A 142 9.62 5.20 16.04
CA VAL A 142 9.75 5.76 17.39
C VAL A 142 10.83 6.83 17.35
N ASN A 143 10.38 8.07 17.24
CA ASN A 143 11.23 9.24 17.06
C ASN A 143 11.72 9.83 18.40
N LYS A 144 12.72 10.69 18.32
CA LYS A 144 13.42 11.32 19.46
C LYS A 144 14.11 10.29 20.33
N ALA A 145 14.68 9.25 19.72
CA ALA A 145 15.44 8.22 20.43
C ALA A 145 16.68 8.75 21.15
N ASP A 146 17.20 9.90 20.72
CA ASP A 146 18.22 10.69 21.42
C ASP A 146 17.81 11.01 22.88
N CYS A 147 16.52 11.14 23.17
CA CYS A 147 16.01 11.38 24.53
C CYS A 147 16.01 10.11 25.42
N LEU A 148 16.28 8.93 24.87
CA LEU A 148 16.41 7.70 25.67
C LEU A 148 17.72 7.65 26.44
N GLN A 149 18.79 8.20 25.87
CA GLN A 149 20.08 8.32 26.53
C GLN A 149 20.15 9.71 27.22
N ARG A 150 20.01 9.75 28.50
CA ARG A 150 20.30 10.97 29.28
C ARG A 150 21.72 10.88 29.82
N ASP A 151 22.42 12.03 29.87
CA ASP A 151 23.77 12.10 30.42
C ASP A 151 23.84 11.46 31.81
N GLY A 152 24.63 10.39 31.95
CA GLY A 152 24.84 9.69 33.22
C GLY A 152 23.81 8.59 33.54
N GLU A 153 22.85 8.28 32.68
CA GLU A 153 21.96 7.11 32.85
C GLU A 153 22.64 5.81 32.39
N ASP A 154 22.31 4.70 33.05
CA ASP A 154 22.79 3.37 32.76
C ASP A 154 22.18 2.87 31.43
N ASP A 155 22.98 2.28 30.57
CA ASP A 155 22.55 1.63 29.28
C ASP A 155 21.41 0.64 29.51
N ALA A 156 21.35 -0.01 30.64
CA ALA A 156 20.29 -0.94 31.01
C ALA A 156 18.92 -0.24 31.11
N LEU A 157 18.85 1.01 31.63
CA LEU A 157 17.61 1.76 31.76
C LEU A 157 17.11 2.23 30.38
N SER A 158 18.02 2.70 29.54
CA SER A 158 17.71 3.05 28.14
C SER A 158 17.16 1.85 27.35
N SER A 159 17.79 0.69 27.51
CA SER A 159 17.36 -0.57 26.90
C SER A 159 15.98 -1.02 27.41
N ALA A 160 15.71 -0.90 28.71
CA ALA A 160 14.42 -1.22 29.29
C ALA A 160 13.30 -0.30 28.79
N ARG A 161 13.57 1.00 28.62
CA ARG A 161 12.61 1.96 28.04
C ARG A 161 12.31 1.62 26.56
N ARG A 162 13.32 1.27 25.78
CA ARG A 162 13.13 0.79 24.42
C ARG A 162 12.21 -0.43 24.37
N ALA A 163 12.51 -1.44 25.18
CA ALA A 163 11.71 -2.66 25.24
C ALA A 163 10.26 -2.40 25.66
N ALA A 164 10.04 -1.48 26.60
CA ALA A 164 8.69 -1.11 27.02
C ALA A 164 7.88 -0.45 25.90
N VAL A 165 8.48 0.51 25.15
CA VAL A 165 7.81 1.16 24.01
C VAL A 165 7.53 0.14 22.90
N GLU A 166 8.49 -0.72 22.60
CA GLU A 166 8.29 -1.77 21.59
C GLU A 166 7.17 -2.75 21.96
N ALA A 167 7.09 -3.14 23.24
CA ALA A 167 6.01 -3.99 23.76
C ALA A 167 4.65 -3.29 23.64
N ALA A 168 4.55 -2.01 23.96
CA ALA A 168 3.32 -1.22 23.83
C ALA A 168 2.86 -1.11 22.36
N VAL A 169 3.79 -0.88 21.42
CA VAL A 169 3.49 -0.87 19.99
C VAL A 169 2.95 -2.23 19.52
N ARG A 170 3.61 -3.32 19.90
CA ARG A 170 3.20 -4.67 19.51
C ARG A 170 1.85 -5.07 20.12
N GLU A 171 1.56 -4.65 21.34
CA GLU A 171 0.27 -4.87 21.99
C GLU A 171 -0.85 -4.14 21.24
N ALA A 172 -0.66 -2.85 20.94
CA ALA A 172 -1.63 -2.06 20.18
C ALA A 172 -1.89 -2.63 18.78
N ALA A 173 -0.85 -3.13 18.12
CA ALA A 173 -0.95 -3.72 16.77
C ALA A 173 -1.65 -5.10 16.78
N ARG A 174 -1.39 -5.93 17.78
CA ARG A 174 -2.05 -7.25 17.94
C ARG A 174 -3.57 -7.15 18.02
N ALA A 175 -4.10 -6.10 18.64
CA ALA A 175 -5.54 -5.88 18.72
C ALA A 175 -6.20 -5.76 17.33
N ARG A 176 -5.42 -5.44 16.29
CA ARG A 176 -5.86 -5.27 14.90
C ARG A 176 -5.24 -6.28 13.93
N ASN A 177 -4.56 -7.30 14.46
CA ASN A 177 -3.88 -8.33 13.66
C ASN A 177 -2.86 -7.76 12.65
N VAL A 178 -2.14 -6.71 13.07
CA VAL A 178 -1.08 -6.06 12.30
C VAL A 178 0.27 -6.40 12.92
N ASP A 179 1.28 -6.69 12.09
CA ASP A 179 2.66 -6.89 12.51
C ASP A 179 3.54 -5.74 11.97
N PRO A 180 3.66 -4.62 12.70
CA PRO A 180 4.43 -3.48 12.25
C PRO A 180 5.93 -3.71 12.45
N GLN A 181 6.73 -3.15 11.54
CA GLN A 181 8.16 -3.01 11.78
C GLN A 181 8.40 -1.80 12.70
N VAL A 182 9.11 -2.01 13.80
CA VAL A 182 9.40 -0.94 14.79
C VAL A 182 10.84 -0.49 14.62
N LEU A 183 11.03 0.81 14.37
CA LEU A 183 12.33 1.45 14.23
C LEU A 183 12.46 2.60 15.22
N PHE A 184 13.62 2.67 15.90
CA PHE A 184 13.96 3.79 16.76
C PHE A 184 14.88 4.73 16.00
N LEU A 185 14.53 6.01 15.97
CA LEU A 185 15.30 7.01 15.23
C LEU A 185 15.26 8.38 15.95
N SER A 186 16.23 9.22 15.63
CA SER A 186 16.18 10.65 15.90
C SER A 186 16.20 11.40 14.57
N ALA A 187 15.03 11.89 14.16
CA ALA A 187 14.93 12.66 12.93
C ALA A 187 15.73 13.97 12.97
N LYS A 188 15.99 14.49 14.18
CA LYS A 188 16.78 15.71 14.38
C LYS A 188 18.26 15.45 14.21
N GLU A 189 18.78 14.36 14.75
CA GLU A 189 20.21 14.01 14.72
C GLU A 189 20.57 13.14 13.51
N GLY A 190 19.57 12.70 12.71
CA GLY A 190 19.76 11.81 11.55
C GLY A 190 19.98 10.34 11.90
N GLU A 191 19.98 9.98 13.19
CA GLU A 191 20.17 8.61 13.63
C GLU A 191 18.97 7.73 13.27
N GLY A 192 19.24 6.54 12.73
CA GLY A 192 18.20 5.58 12.34
C GLY A 192 17.46 5.91 11.03
N VAL A 193 17.66 7.09 10.43
CA VAL A 193 17.03 7.48 9.16
C VAL A 193 17.48 6.57 8.01
N ALA A 194 18.76 6.23 7.95
CA ALA A 194 19.29 5.29 6.96
C ALA A 194 18.65 3.88 7.06
N GLU A 195 18.28 3.43 8.25
CA GLU A 195 17.58 2.18 8.46
C GLU A 195 16.13 2.27 7.98
N LEU A 196 15.45 3.38 8.22
CA LEU A 196 14.12 3.64 7.68
C LEU A 196 14.14 3.65 6.14
N CYS A 197 15.13 4.31 5.52
CA CYS A 197 15.32 4.30 4.07
C CYS A 197 15.48 2.86 3.54
N ARG A 198 16.31 2.02 4.17
CA ARG A 198 16.49 0.63 3.81
C ARG A 198 15.18 -0.16 3.92
N THR A 199 14.43 0.04 5.00
CA THR A 199 13.14 -0.61 5.22
C THR A 199 12.11 -0.22 4.16
N LEU A 200 12.08 1.04 3.74
CA LEU A 200 11.21 1.50 2.64
C LEU A 200 11.56 0.78 1.32
N MET A 201 12.86 0.69 0.98
CA MET A 201 13.30 -0.03 -0.22
C MET A 201 12.92 -1.52 -0.17
N GLU A 202 13.18 -2.20 0.94
CA GLU A 202 12.83 -3.62 1.13
C GLU A 202 11.32 -3.83 1.01
N THR A 203 10.52 -2.90 1.51
CA THR A 203 9.05 -2.95 1.41
C THR A 203 8.58 -2.86 -0.04
N ALA A 204 9.15 -1.94 -0.82
CA ALA A 204 8.81 -1.80 -2.23
C ALA A 204 9.29 -3.00 -3.06
N ALA A 205 10.49 -3.51 -2.78
CA ALA A 205 11.06 -4.69 -3.46
C ALA A 205 10.26 -5.97 -3.18
N ALA A 206 9.89 -6.22 -1.91
CA ALA A 206 9.10 -7.40 -1.54
C ALA A 206 7.72 -7.43 -2.20
N ALA A 207 7.11 -6.27 -2.45
CA ALA A 207 5.86 -6.19 -3.17
C ALA A 207 6.03 -6.56 -4.66
N GLN A 208 7.18 -6.25 -5.28
CA GLN A 208 7.47 -6.68 -6.65
C GLN A 208 7.62 -8.21 -6.75
N GLU A 209 8.33 -8.82 -5.81
CA GLU A 209 8.57 -10.27 -5.81
C GLU A 209 7.29 -11.09 -5.60
N THR A 210 6.34 -10.57 -4.81
CA THR A 210 5.10 -11.30 -4.47
C THR A 210 4.14 -11.40 -5.65
N GLU A 211 4.21 -10.51 -6.64
CA GLU A 211 3.25 -10.43 -7.75
C GLU A 211 3.68 -11.24 -9.00
N GLY A 212 4.87 -11.83 -9.01
CA GLY A 212 5.36 -12.67 -10.12
C GLY A 212 5.78 -11.88 -11.36
N ASP A 213 6.07 -12.59 -12.46
CA ASP A 213 6.70 -12.01 -13.67
C ASP A 213 5.82 -11.01 -14.46
N VAL A 214 4.50 -10.93 -14.18
CA VAL A 214 3.57 -10.09 -14.95
C VAL A 214 2.91 -9.07 -14.03
N VAL A 215 3.32 -7.81 -14.18
CA VAL A 215 2.74 -6.66 -13.48
C VAL A 215 1.97 -5.80 -14.48
N VAL A 216 0.69 -5.56 -14.23
CA VAL A 216 -0.15 -4.69 -15.05
C VAL A 216 0.15 -3.23 -14.73
N THR A 217 0.64 -2.47 -15.71
CA THR A 217 0.97 -1.04 -15.55
C THR A 217 0.06 -0.12 -16.35
N ASN A 218 -0.83 -0.68 -17.17
CA ASN A 218 -1.71 0.07 -18.05
C ASN A 218 -3.12 0.14 -17.46
N ALA A 219 -3.61 1.37 -17.19
CA ALA A 219 -4.94 1.61 -16.63
C ALA A 219 -6.09 1.03 -17.47
N ARG A 220 -5.93 1.00 -18.81
CA ARG A 220 -6.91 0.36 -19.71
C ARG A 220 -6.97 -1.15 -19.48
N HIS A 221 -5.82 -1.80 -19.36
CA HIS A 221 -5.76 -3.24 -19.07
C HIS A 221 -6.34 -3.54 -17.68
N TYR A 222 -6.09 -2.69 -16.70
CA TYR A 222 -6.69 -2.80 -15.37
C TYR A 222 -8.21 -2.71 -15.41
N ALA A 223 -8.77 -1.73 -16.14
CA ALA A 223 -10.21 -1.59 -16.29
C ALA A 223 -10.83 -2.83 -16.93
N ALA A 224 -10.21 -3.35 -17.99
CA ALA A 224 -10.64 -4.58 -18.65
C ALA A 224 -10.55 -5.82 -17.75
N LEU A 225 -9.46 -5.96 -16.98
CA LEU A 225 -9.31 -7.05 -15.99
C LEU A 225 -10.36 -6.97 -14.88
N SER A 226 -10.65 -5.77 -14.39
CA SER A 226 -11.66 -5.56 -13.35
C SER A 226 -13.05 -5.93 -13.83
N ALA A 227 -13.41 -5.54 -15.06
CA ALA A 227 -14.68 -5.91 -15.67
C ALA A 227 -14.77 -7.43 -15.90
N ALA A 228 -13.71 -8.05 -16.42
CA ALA A 228 -13.64 -9.50 -16.61
C ALA A 228 -13.75 -10.26 -15.27
N LEU A 229 -13.17 -9.73 -14.18
CA LEU A 229 -13.27 -10.32 -12.84
C LEU A 229 -14.71 -10.33 -12.33
N ASP A 230 -15.44 -9.23 -12.53
CA ASP A 230 -16.84 -9.16 -12.14
C ASP A 230 -17.72 -10.14 -12.95
N ASP A 231 -17.42 -10.30 -14.25
CA ASP A 231 -18.10 -11.28 -15.11
C ASP A 231 -17.85 -12.70 -14.63
N VAL A 232 -16.62 -13.09 -14.35
CA VAL A 232 -16.27 -14.42 -13.83
C VAL A 232 -16.95 -14.70 -12.50
N ARG A 233 -17.06 -13.70 -11.65
CA ARG A 233 -17.80 -13.83 -10.37
C ARG A 233 -19.29 -14.10 -10.62
N ARG A 234 -19.92 -13.41 -11.59
CA ARG A 234 -21.31 -13.69 -12.00
C ARG A 234 -21.47 -15.09 -12.56
N VAL A 235 -20.57 -15.50 -13.45
CA VAL A 235 -20.52 -16.90 -13.97
C VAL A 235 -20.48 -17.91 -12.84
N ARG A 236 -19.59 -17.73 -11.86
CA ARG A 236 -19.45 -18.65 -10.74
C ARG A 236 -20.73 -18.69 -9.89
N GLN A 237 -21.32 -17.55 -9.61
CA GLN A 237 -22.57 -17.43 -8.86
C GLN A 237 -23.72 -18.06 -9.62
N GLY A 238 -23.83 -17.85 -10.94
CA GLY A 238 -24.84 -18.44 -11.79
C GLY A 238 -24.76 -19.97 -11.83
N LEU A 239 -23.55 -20.52 -11.93
CA LEU A 239 -23.32 -21.97 -11.85
C LEU A 239 -23.69 -22.57 -10.49
N GLN A 240 -23.43 -21.85 -9.38
CA GLN A 240 -23.77 -22.30 -8.04
C GLN A 240 -25.28 -22.25 -7.74
N SER A 241 -25.97 -21.25 -8.28
CA SER A 241 -27.43 -21.08 -8.11
C SER A 241 -28.29 -21.84 -9.11
N GLY A 242 -27.65 -22.55 -10.04
CA GLY A 242 -28.36 -23.34 -11.07
C GLY A 242 -29.08 -22.49 -12.10
N LEU A 243 -28.57 -21.29 -12.42
CA LEU A 243 -29.11 -20.47 -13.50
C LEU A 243 -29.07 -21.21 -14.85
N SER A 244 -29.97 -20.83 -15.77
CA SER A 244 -29.99 -21.45 -17.09
C SER A 244 -28.67 -21.18 -17.83
N GLY A 245 -28.25 -22.14 -18.65
CA GLY A 245 -26.98 -22.07 -19.39
C GLY A 245 -26.83 -20.84 -20.28
N ASP A 246 -27.93 -20.25 -20.74
CA ASP A 246 -27.92 -19.07 -21.61
C ASP A 246 -27.40 -17.82 -20.90
N PHE A 247 -27.80 -17.59 -19.63
CA PHE A 247 -27.30 -16.48 -18.82
C PHE A 247 -25.82 -16.65 -18.50
N VAL A 248 -25.40 -17.85 -18.10
CA VAL A 248 -24.01 -18.16 -17.82
C VAL A 248 -23.15 -17.98 -19.09
N ALA A 249 -23.67 -18.36 -20.27
CA ALA A 249 -22.99 -18.19 -21.54
C ALA A 249 -22.85 -16.71 -21.94
N GLN A 250 -23.82 -15.88 -21.57
CA GLN A 250 -23.73 -14.43 -21.80
C GLN A 250 -22.62 -13.82 -20.95
N ASP A 251 -22.60 -14.06 -19.65
CA ASP A 251 -21.55 -13.56 -18.75
C ASP A 251 -20.15 -14.03 -19.19
N LEU A 252 -20.03 -15.26 -19.70
CA LEU A 252 -18.77 -15.76 -20.26
C LEU A 252 -18.34 -15.01 -21.52
N ARG A 253 -19.28 -14.65 -22.42
CA ARG A 253 -18.95 -13.86 -23.61
C ARG A 253 -18.47 -12.46 -23.23
N GLU A 254 -19.11 -11.81 -22.24
CA GLU A 254 -18.71 -10.50 -21.72
C GLU A 254 -17.28 -10.58 -21.12
N CYS A 255 -17.01 -11.60 -20.32
CA CYS A 255 -15.66 -11.85 -19.79
C CYS A 255 -14.62 -12.00 -20.89
N LEU A 256 -14.90 -12.83 -21.92
CA LEU A 256 -13.99 -13.01 -23.05
C LEU A 256 -13.77 -11.73 -23.84
N HIS A 257 -14.81 -10.90 -24.01
CA HIS A 257 -14.71 -9.60 -24.67
C HIS A 257 -13.75 -8.68 -23.91
N HIS A 258 -13.91 -8.54 -22.60
CA HIS A 258 -13.00 -7.72 -21.80
C HIS A 258 -11.56 -8.24 -21.80
N LEU A 259 -11.35 -9.56 -21.77
CA LEU A 259 -10.00 -10.12 -21.90
C LEU A 259 -9.40 -9.90 -23.30
N ALA A 260 -10.23 -9.89 -24.34
CA ALA A 260 -9.80 -9.61 -25.71
C ALA A 260 -9.31 -8.16 -25.88
N GLU A 261 -9.85 -7.20 -25.13
CA GLU A 261 -9.36 -5.82 -25.11
C GLU A 261 -7.88 -5.70 -24.68
N ILE A 262 -7.40 -6.67 -23.91
CA ILE A 262 -6.02 -6.71 -23.41
C ILE A 262 -5.11 -7.40 -24.43
N THR A 263 -5.56 -8.55 -24.95
CA THR A 263 -4.76 -9.42 -25.82
C THR A 263 -4.76 -9.01 -27.29
N GLY A 264 -5.73 -8.16 -27.68
CA GLY A 264 -5.93 -7.74 -29.06
C GLY A 264 -6.51 -8.81 -29.97
N GLY A 265 -6.99 -9.94 -29.42
CA GLY A 265 -7.61 -11.04 -30.15
C GLY A 265 -9.00 -11.35 -29.62
N GLU A 266 -10.05 -11.15 -30.42
CA GLU A 266 -11.39 -11.63 -30.09
C GLU A 266 -11.45 -13.15 -30.28
N VAL A 267 -11.94 -13.86 -29.24
CA VAL A 267 -12.31 -15.28 -29.39
C VAL A 267 -13.65 -15.33 -30.12
N THR A 268 -13.59 -15.69 -31.38
CA THR A 268 -14.76 -15.74 -32.27
C THR A 268 -15.67 -16.92 -31.92
N THR A 269 -16.96 -16.80 -32.24
CA THR A 269 -17.94 -17.89 -32.09
C THR A 269 -17.50 -19.13 -32.87
N ASP A 270 -16.84 -18.94 -34.02
CA ASP A 270 -16.33 -20.03 -34.85
C ASP A 270 -15.17 -20.79 -34.20
N GLU A 271 -14.26 -20.11 -33.47
CA GLU A 271 -13.20 -20.76 -32.70
C GLU A 271 -13.75 -21.57 -31.53
N VAL A 272 -14.77 -21.05 -30.86
CA VAL A 272 -15.48 -21.78 -29.77
C VAL A 272 -16.14 -23.01 -30.33
N LEU A 273 -16.91 -22.87 -31.42
CA LEU A 273 -17.56 -24.00 -32.13
C LEU A 273 -16.52 -25.01 -32.64
N GLY A 274 -15.43 -24.53 -33.24
CA GLY A 274 -14.34 -25.39 -33.72
C GLY A 274 -13.71 -26.21 -32.58
N THR A 275 -13.53 -25.62 -31.42
CA THR A 275 -13.01 -26.30 -30.22
C THR A 275 -14.00 -27.31 -29.66
N ILE A 276 -15.31 -27.00 -29.66
CA ILE A 276 -16.38 -27.91 -29.23
C ILE A 276 -16.43 -29.10 -30.17
N PHE A 277 -16.43 -28.89 -31.51
CA PHE A 277 -16.44 -29.96 -32.50
C PHE A 277 -15.18 -30.82 -32.46
N LYS A 278 -14.03 -30.24 -32.08
CA LYS A 278 -12.74 -30.93 -32.00
C LYS A 278 -12.60 -31.80 -30.77
N ASN A 279 -13.18 -31.36 -29.63
CA ASN A 279 -13.03 -32.02 -28.31
C ASN A 279 -14.25 -32.85 -27.90
N PHE A 280 -15.42 -32.56 -28.44
CA PHE A 280 -16.63 -33.32 -28.23
C PHE A 280 -17.03 -33.91 -29.58
N CYS A 281 -16.73 -35.18 -29.82
CA CYS A 281 -17.21 -35.90 -30.97
C CYS A 281 -18.74 -35.84 -31.09
N VAL A 282 -19.26 -34.81 -31.74
CA VAL A 282 -20.70 -34.72 -32.08
C VAL A 282 -20.88 -35.48 -33.42
N GLY A 283 -21.26 -36.72 -33.30
CA GLY A 283 -21.73 -37.47 -34.47
C GLY A 283 -20.99 -38.77 -34.78
N LYS A 284 -21.37 -39.83 -34.15
CA LYS A 284 -21.60 -41.13 -34.78
C LYS A 284 -22.96 -41.63 -34.34
#